data_9e39d253b3efaec10cffbca705843571
#
_entry.id   9e39d253b3efaec10cffbca705843571
#
_cell.length_a   1.000
_cell.length_b   1.000
_cell.length_c   1.000
_cell.angle_alpha   90.00
_cell.angle_beta   90.00
_cell.angle_gamma   90.00
#
_symmetry.space_group_name_H-M   'P 1'
#
loop_
_entity.id
_entity.type
_entity.pdbx_description
1 polymer ?
#
loop_
_entity_poly.entity_id
_entity_poly.type
_entity_poly.pdbx_seq_one_letter_code
_entity_poly.pdbx_strand_id
1 'polypeptide(L)'
;FATGDDPGTADTNESFTFSRNYRVGQLLFTHPLGQRDFLRTGLTRNVAPGSAANQIDTEAISNAMYLAPAVQYQSSDSWAFGGTFILGRLNKEPIAGGSTATDLGYEIDLNMTWTPFDRFTWTTELGLLLPGETWKAGPAHVANSFAYGIPTTAAVRF
;
A
#
# COMPACT_ATOMS: atom_id res chain seq x y z
N PHE A 1 10.18 5.56 -2.82
CA PHE A 1 11.05 4.46 -3.24
C PHE A 1 11.60 3.76 -2.01
N ALA A 2 11.32 2.49 -1.87
CA ALA A 2 11.85 1.62 -0.83
C ALA A 2 12.70 0.52 -1.50
N THR A 3 13.97 0.45 -1.15
CA THR A 3 14.88 -0.56 -1.71
C THR A 3 14.47 -1.94 -1.22
N GLY A 4 14.55 -2.95 -2.07
CA GLY A 4 14.50 -4.35 -1.66
C GLY A 4 15.91 -4.85 -1.32
N ASP A 5 15.98 -5.92 -0.56
CA ASP A 5 17.21 -6.63 -0.26
C ASP A 5 17.66 -7.47 -1.47
N ASP A 6 18.96 -7.51 -1.74
CA ASP A 6 19.49 -8.32 -2.83
C ASP A 6 19.75 -9.75 -2.33
N PRO A 7 19.11 -10.77 -2.91
CA PRO A 7 19.35 -12.15 -2.51
C PRO A 7 20.79 -12.64 -2.81
N GLY A 8 21.54 -11.93 -3.65
CA GLY A 8 22.94 -12.23 -3.97
C GLY A 8 23.94 -11.78 -2.90
N THR A 9 23.55 -10.91 -1.96
CA THR A 9 24.42 -10.38 -0.91
C THR A 9 23.99 -10.92 0.45
N ALA A 10 24.46 -12.13 0.79
CA ALA A 10 24.00 -12.85 1.98
C ALA A 10 24.33 -12.16 3.32
N ASP A 11 25.36 -11.35 3.36
CA ASP A 11 25.91 -10.75 4.59
C ASP A 11 25.54 -9.27 4.76
N THR A 12 24.80 -8.68 3.82
CA THR A 12 24.47 -7.26 3.82
C THR A 12 22.96 -7.07 3.71
N ASN A 13 22.38 -6.33 4.63
CA ASN A 13 20.99 -5.90 4.53
C ASN A 13 20.92 -4.56 3.81
N GLU A 14 20.46 -4.56 2.58
CA GLU A 14 20.34 -3.36 1.72
C GLU A 14 18.91 -2.80 1.68
N SER A 15 17.99 -3.42 2.43
CA SER A 15 16.60 -3.01 2.38
C SER A 15 16.34 -1.77 3.22
N PHE A 16 15.72 -0.77 2.59
CA PHE A 16 15.14 0.37 3.26
C PHE A 16 13.63 0.15 3.40
N THR A 17 13.11 0.37 4.60
CA THR A 17 11.67 0.31 4.88
C THR A 17 11.14 1.68 5.26
N PHE A 18 9.93 2.00 4.79
CA PHE A 18 9.21 3.17 5.28
C PHE A 18 8.75 2.98 6.72
N SER A 19 8.40 4.09 7.39
CA SER A 19 7.70 4.01 8.66
C SER A 19 6.42 3.18 8.54
N ARG A 20 6.10 2.39 9.56
CA ARG A 20 4.86 1.60 9.61
C ARG A 20 3.59 2.42 9.47
N ASN A 21 3.64 3.69 9.88
CA ASN A 21 2.52 4.61 9.80
C ASN A 21 2.45 5.35 8.46
N TYR A 22 3.40 5.12 7.56
CA TYR A 22 3.39 5.74 6.24
C TYR A 22 2.40 5.01 5.34
N ARG A 23 1.43 5.75 4.83
CA ARG A 23 0.38 5.26 3.95
C ARG A 23 0.48 5.96 2.60
N VAL A 24 0.33 5.20 1.53
CA VAL A 24 0.36 5.71 0.16
C VAL A 24 -1.04 5.74 -0.41
N GLY A 25 -1.73 4.62 -0.41
CA GLY A 25 -3.10 4.46 -0.88
C GLY A 25 -4.03 3.93 0.20
N GLN A 26 -5.28 3.74 -0.14
CA GLN A 26 -6.27 3.15 0.76
C GLN A 26 -6.18 1.62 0.79
N LEU A 27 -5.83 1.01 -0.32
CA LEU A 27 -5.74 -0.44 -0.50
C LEU A 27 -4.31 -0.88 -0.78
N LEU A 28 -3.68 -0.29 -1.79
CA LEU A 28 -2.29 -0.58 -2.14
C LEU A 28 -1.37 0.00 -1.07
N PHE A 29 -0.53 -0.82 -0.48
CA PHE A 29 0.40 -0.51 0.61
C PHE A 29 -0.22 -0.20 1.99
N THR A 30 -1.54 -0.24 2.13
CA THR A 30 -2.20 0.09 3.41
C THR A 30 -3.00 -1.09 3.96
N HIS A 31 -3.72 -1.79 3.10
CA HIS A 31 -4.48 -2.97 3.47
C HIS A 31 -3.57 -4.21 3.57
N PRO A 32 -3.92 -5.28 4.34
CA PRO A 32 -3.20 -6.54 4.35
C PRO A 32 -2.88 -7.13 2.97
N LEU A 33 -3.65 -6.79 1.94
CA LEU A 33 -3.34 -7.14 0.55
C LEU A 33 -2.04 -6.51 0.05
N GLY A 34 -1.71 -5.30 0.50
CA GLY A 34 -0.47 -4.60 0.13
C GLY A 34 0.75 -5.00 0.96
N GLN A 35 0.59 -5.86 1.95
CA GLN A 35 1.64 -6.26 2.90
C GLN A 35 1.97 -7.75 2.79
N ARG A 36 1.94 -8.28 1.58
CA ARG A 36 2.21 -9.69 1.33
C ARG A 36 3.71 -10.01 1.30
N ASP A 37 4.01 -11.29 1.26
CA ASP A 37 5.37 -11.84 1.30
C ASP A 37 6.33 -11.23 0.28
N PHE A 38 5.86 -10.79 -0.86
CA PHE A 38 6.67 -10.15 -1.89
C PHE A 38 7.09 -8.71 -1.57
N LEU A 39 6.45 -8.07 -0.58
CA LEU A 39 6.83 -6.74 -0.07
C LEU A 39 7.76 -6.83 1.15
N ARG A 40 8.15 -8.01 1.56
CA ARG A 40 9.03 -8.21 2.71
C ARG A 40 10.45 -7.76 2.44
N THR A 41 11.09 -7.33 3.51
CA THR A 41 12.51 -6.99 3.54
C THR A 41 13.39 -8.24 3.66
N GLY A 42 14.68 -8.10 3.39
CA GLY A 42 15.65 -9.15 3.63
C GLY A 42 15.77 -9.60 5.10
N LEU A 43 15.37 -8.75 6.04
CA LEU A 43 15.32 -9.10 7.48
C LEU A 43 14.42 -10.29 7.77
N THR A 44 13.35 -10.47 7.00
CA THR A 44 12.43 -11.60 7.16
C THR A 44 12.85 -12.84 6.39
N ARG A 45 13.81 -12.72 5.48
CA ARG A 45 14.25 -13.83 4.60
C ARG A 45 14.84 -15.01 5.37
N ASN A 46 15.52 -14.76 6.48
CA ASN A 46 16.18 -15.77 7.30
C ASN A 46 15.28 -16.37 8.39
N VAL A 47 14.03 -15.98 8.43
CA VAL A 47 13.07 -16.44 9.45
C VAL A 47 12.14 -17.48 8.83
N ALA A 48 12.01 -18.63 9.50
CA ALA A 48 11.17 -19.73 9.02
C ALA A 48 9.72 -19.26 8.76
N PRO A 49 9.09 -19.72 7.66
CA PRO A 49 7.69 -19.40 7.40
C PRO A 49 6.80 -19.76 8.59
N GLY A 50 5.93 -18.85 8.98
CA GLY A 50 5.00 -19.05 10.10
C GLY A 50 5.54 -18.72 11.49
N SER A 51 6.79 -18.26 11.63
CA SER A 51 7.29 -17.77 12.91
C SER A 51 6.71 -16.39 13.26
N ALA A 52 6.57 -16.10 14.56
CA ALA A 52 6.07 -14.80 15.03
C ALA A 52 6.93 -13.61 14.55
N ALA A 53 8.22 -13.83 14.30
CA ALA A 53 9.13 -12.82 13.78
C ALA A 53 8.79 -12.43 12.33
N ASN A 54 8.20 -13.33 11.53
CA ASN A 54 7.72 -13.02 10.19
C ASN A 54 6.52 -12.05 10.15
N GLN A 55 5.85 -11.85 11.28
CA GLN A 55 4.67 -10.99 11.35
C GLN A 55 5.03 -9.52 11.64
N ILE A 56 6.21 -9.26 12.16
CA ILE A 56 6.60 -7.92 12.63
C ILE A 56 6.88 -6.97 11.46
N ASP A 57 7.44 -7.47 10.36
CA ASP A 57 7.83 -6.64 9.20
C ASP A 57 6.74 -6.52 8.13
N THR A 58 5.60 -7.16 8.31
CA THR A 58 4.51 -7.14 7.33
C THR A 58 3.79 -5.80 7.23
N GLU A 59 4.04 -4.89 8.16
CA GLU A 59 3.33 -3.60 8.23
C GLU A 59 4.11 -2.44 7.58
N ALA A 60 5.36 -2.64 7.19
CA ALA A 60 6.18 -1.60 6.59
C ALA A 60 6.33 -1.81 5.08
N ILE A 61 6.20 -0.73 4.32
CA ILE A 61 6.46 -0.77 2.87
C ILE A 61 7.96 -0.94 2.64
N SER A 62 8.31 -1.99 1.91
CA SER A 62 9.67 -2.24 1.45
C SER A 62 9.63 -2.77 0.01
N ASN A 63 10.77 -2.83 -0.65
CA ASN A 63 10.88 -3.37 -2.00
C ASN A 63 9.89 -2.77 -3.00
N ALA A 64 9.55 -1.48 -2.87
CA ALA A 64 8.53 -0.86 -3.70
C ALA A 64 8.94 0.51 -4.23
N MET A 65 8.56 0.78 -5.46
CA MET A 65 8.52 2.08 -6.09
C MET A 65 7.07 2.44 -6.37
N TYR A 66 6.71 3.69 -6.17
CA TYR A 66 5.40 4.18 -6.54
C TYR A 66 5.45 5.62 -7.05
N LEU A 67 4.46 5.97 -7.84
CA LEU A 67 4.13 7.33 -8.27
C LEU A 67 2.69 7.61 -7.82
N ALA A 68 2.48 8.72 -7.10
CA ALA A 68 1.18 9.07 -6.54
C ALA A 68 0.82 10.55 -6.76
N PRO A 69 0.56 10.99 -8.02
CA PRO A 69 0.04 12.33 -8.26
C PRO A 69 -1.33 12.49 -7.62
N ALA A 70 -1.54 13.64 -6.96
CA ALA A 70 -2.78 13.96 -6.28
C ALA A 70 -3.28 15.34 -6.67
N VAL A 71 -4.60 15.51 -6.65
CA VAL A 71 -5.28 16.78 -6.84
C VAL A 71 -6.29 17.00 -5.70
N GLN A 72 -6.39 18.24 -5.24
CA GLN A 72 -7.41 18.66 -4.27
C GLN A 72 -8.15 19.88 -4.82
N TYR A 73 -9.44 19.90 -4.59
CA TYR A 73 -10.33 20.95 -5.03
C TYR A 73 -11.29 21.36 -3.92
N GLN A 74 -11.22 22.62 -3.52
CA GLN A 74 -12.14 23.24 -2.58
C GLN A 74 -13.30 23.85 -3.36
N SER A 75 -14.47 23.23 -3.28
CA SER A 75 -15.67 23.70 -4.01
C SER A 75 -16.38 24.83 -3.27
N SER A 76 -16.34 24.82 -1.94
CA SER A 76 -16.90 25.86 -1.08
C SER A 76 -16.25 25.78 0.30
N ASP A 77 -16.62 26.67 1.22
CA ASP A 77 -16.15 26.64 2.61
C ASP A 77 -16.51 25.32 3.32
N SER A 78 -17.56 24.63 2.85
CA SER A 78 -18.05 23.40 3.46
C SER A 78 -17.70 22.12 2.68
N TRP A 79 -17.24 22.21 1.44
CA TRP A 79 -17.00 21.04 0.59
C TRP A 79 -15.61 21.03 -0.03
N ALA A 80 -14.90 19.95 0.20
CA ALA A 80 -13.62 19.66 -0.45
C ALA A 80 -13.65 18.27 -1.10
N PHE A 81 -12.97 18.15 -2.23
CA PHE A 81 -12.81 16.92 -2.99
C PHE A 81 -11.34 16.68 -3.27
N GLY A 82 -10.95 15.43 -3.34
CA GLY A 82 -9.60 15.06 -3.71
C GLY A 82 -9.58 13.81 -4.54
N GLY A 83 -8.50 13.63 -5.27
CA GLY A 83 -8.22 12.41 -6.01
C GLY A 83 -6.72 12.14 -6.04
N THR A 84 -6.35 10.86 -5.92
CA THR A 84 -4.97 10.40 -6.04
C THR A 84 -4.96 9.21 -7.01
N PHE A 85 -4.03 9.22 -7.94
CA PHE A 85 -3.72 8.06 -8.77
C PHE A 85 -2.41 7.47 -8.28
N ILE A 86 -2.39 6.18 -7.97
CA ILE A 86 -1.23 5.48 -7.44
C ILE A 86 -0.84 4.37 -8.41
N LEU A 87 0.40 4.40 -8.88
CA LEU A 87 1.01 3.34 -9.65
C LEU A 87 2.11 2.70 -8.82
N GLY A 88 2.03 1.40 -8.58
CA GLY A 88 2.97 0.65 -7.77
C GLY A 88 3.76 -0.40 -8.54
N ARG A 89 5.04 -0.55 -8.20
CA ARG A 89 5.91 -1.58 -8.74
C ARG A 89 6.90 -2.05 -7.67
N LEU A 90 7.25 -3.35 -7.69
CA LEU A 90 8.38 -3.86 -6.91
C LEU A 90 9.70 -3.35 -7.48
N ASN A 91 10.66 -3.07 -6.60
CA ASN A 91 12.02 -2.69 -6.99
C ASN A 91 12.87 -3.91 -7.36
N LYS A 92 12.70 -5.01 -6.66
CA LYS A 92 13.35 -6.31 -6.89
C LYS A 92 12.28 -7.39 -7.10
N GLU A 93 12.63 -8.46 -7.78
CA GLU A 93 11.76 -9.60 -7.94
C GLU A 93 11.35 -10.20 -6.58
N PRO A 94 10.14 -10.76 -6.46
CA PRO A 94 9.70 -11.40 -5.22
C PRO A 94 10.62 -12.56 -4.85
N ILE A 95 11.03 -12.63 -3.60
CA ILE A 95 11.93 -13.69 -3.09
C ILE A 95 11.21 -15.05 -3.05
N ALA A 96 9.90 -15.06 -2.90
CA ALA A 96 9.09 -16.27 -2.78
C ALA A 96 8.31 -16.56 -4.07
N GLY A 97 8.36 -17.80 -4.53
CA GLY A 97 7.43 -18.32 -5.53
C GLY A 97 7.90 -18.34 -6.98
N GLY A 98 9.16 -17.97 -7.28
CA GLY A 98 9.71 -18.11 -8.63
C GLY A 98 9.06 -17.19 -9.70
N SER A 99 8.34 -16.16 -9.29
CA SER A 99 7.76 -15.16 -10.19
C SER A 99 8.74 -14.03 -10.41
N THR A 100 8.87 -13.59 -11.67
CA THR A 100 9.61 -12.40 -12.07
C THR A 100 8.73 -11.16 -12.21
N ALA A 101 7.42 -11.29 -11.94
CA ALA A 101 6.48 -10.19 -12.05
C ALA A 101 6.72 -9.14 -10.97
N THR A 102 6.87 -7.89 -11.38
CA THR A 102 7.12 -6.74 -10.48
C THR A 102 5.99 -5.72 -10.50
N ASP A 103 4.97 -5.89 -11.32
CA ASP A 103 3.84 -4.98 -11.43
C ASP A 103 2.86 -5.19 -10.27
N LEU A 104 2.69 -4.17 -9.42
CA LEU A 104 1.73 -4.16 -8.33
C LEU A 104 0.35 -3.65 -8.76
N GLY A 105 0.25 -3.06 -9.96
CA GLY A 105 -0.98 -2.48 -10.47
C GLY A 105 -1.13 -1.01 -10.11
N TYR A 106 -2.37 -0.53 -10.18
CA TYR A 106 -2.68 0.87 -9.89
C TYR A 106 -3.96 1.01 -9.06
N GLU A 107 -4.01 2.09 -8.32
CA GLU A 107 -5.13 2.46 -7.48
C GLU A 107 -5.57 3.89 -7.79
N ILE A 108 -6.87 4.12 -7.70
CA ILE A 108 -7.49 5.44 -7.76
C ILE A 108 -8.19 5.66 -6.43
N ASP A 109 -7.74 6.67 -5.70
CA ASP A 109 -8.38 7.12 -4.47
C ASP A 109 -9.13 8.42 -4.72
N LEU A 110 -10.37 8.46 -4.31
CA LEU A 110 -11.21 9.66 -4.31
C LEU A 110 -11.62 9.96 -2.88
N ASN A 111 -11.66 11.23 -2.53
CA ASN A 111 -12.14 11.65 -1.22
C ASN A 111 -13.08 12.84 -1.34
N MET A 112 -14.02 12.90 -0.42
CA MET A 112 -14.97 13.99 -0.24
C MET A 112 -15.01 14.34 1.25
N THR A 113 -14.84 15.62 1.57
CA THR A 113 -14.96 16.13 2.93
C THR A 113 -16.08 17.18 2.98
N TRP A 114 -16.96 17.02 3.95
CA TRP A 114 -18.04 17.93 4.23
C TRP A 114 -17.93 18.47 5.65
N THR A 115 -17.85 19.80 5.77
CA THR A 115 -17.73 20.54 7.03
C THR A 115 -18.83 21.59 7.09
N PRO A 116 -20.07 21.20 7.48
CA PRO A 116 -21.21 22.13 7.49
C PRO A 116 -21.11 23.23 8.54
N PHE A 117 -20.33 23.01 9.61
CA PHE A 117 -20.06 23.96 10.69
C PHE A 117 -18.74 23.58 11.40
N ASP A 118 -18.12 24.51 12.11
CA ASP A 118 -16.76 24.44 12.66
C ASP A 118 -16.42 23.22 13.53
N ARG A 119 -17.44 22.56 14.06
CA ARG A 119 -17.24 21.44 15.00
C ARG A 119 -17.55 20.07 14.42
N PHE A 120 -17.96 19.98 13.17
CA PHE A 120 -18.31 18.71 12.54
C PHE A 120 -17.62 18.57 11.19
N THR A 121 -17.00 17.42 10.97
CA THR A 121 -16.40 17.04 9.69
C THR A 121 -16.82 15.63 9.34
N TRP A 122 -17.30 15.43 8.13
CA TRP A 122 -17.59 14.14 7.54
C TRP A 122 -16.65 13.92 6.35
N THR A 123 -15.94 12.80 6.34
CA THR A 123 -15.08 12.41 5.24
C THR A 123 -15.50 11.03 4.73
N THR A 124 -15.72 10.92 3.43
CA THR A 124 -15.93 9.65 2.73
C THR A 124 -14.84 9.50 1.70
N GLU A 125 -14.25 8.33 1.64
CA GLU A 125 -13.21 7.99 0.70
C GLU A 125 -13.63 6.78 -0.14
N LEU A 126 -13.11 6.65 -1.34
CA LEU A 126 -13.32 5.53 -2.25
C LEU A 126 -11.97 5.13 -2.82
N GLY A 127 -11.51 3.94 -2.49
CA GLY A 127 -10.33 3.32 -3.09
C GLY A 127 -10.73 2.28 -4.12
N LEU A 128 -10.15 2.34 -5.31
CA LEU A 128 -10.38 1.42 -6.43
C LEU A 128 -9.02 0.87 -6.87
N LEU A 129 -8.75 -0.40 -6.58
CA LEU A 129 -7.49 -1.07 -6.91
C LEU A 129 -7.68 -2.05 -8.07
N LEU A 130 -6.85 -1.90 -9.10
CA LEU A 130 -6.63 -2.90 -10.14
C LEU A 130 -5.26 -3.57 -9.91
N PRO A 131 -5.25 -4.78 -9.32
CA PRO A 131 -4.01 -5.48 -9.01
C PRO A 131 -3.23 -5.89 -10.26
N GLY A 132 -1.92 -5.73 -10.23
CA GLY A 132 -1.01 -6.17 -11.29
C GLY A 132 -0.67 -7.66 -11.24
N GLU A 133 0.24 -8.07 -12.12
CA GLU A 133 0.62 -9.49 -12.28
C GLU A 133 1.31 -10.09 -11.06
N THR A 134 1.96 -9.29 -10.22
CA THR A 134 2.61 -9.74 -8.99
C THR A 134 1.63 -10.45 -8.03
N TRP A 135 0.36 -10.05 -8.03
CA TRP A 135 -0.67 -10.63 -7.18
C TRP A 135 -1.11 -12.02 -7.62
N LYS A 136 -0.95 -12.36 -8.89
CA LYS A 136 -1.26 -13.71 -9.44
C LYS A 136 -0.19 -14.73 -9.10
N ALA A 137 1.04 -14.27 -8.97
CA ALA A 137 2.20 -15.11 -8.81
C ALA A 137 2.56 -15.23 -7.31
N GLY A 138 2.90 -16.44 -6.90
CA GLY A 138 3.39 -16.72 -5.55
C GLY A 138 2.37 -17.41 -4.64
N PRO A 139 2.77 -17.74 -3.40
CA PRO A 139 1.96 -18.53 -2.47
C PRO A 139 0.67 -17.84 -2.03
N ALA A 140 0.55 -16.56 -2.31
CA ALA A 140 -0.62 -15.79 -1.91
C ALA A 140 -1.86 -16.04 -2.79
N HIS A 141 -1.70 -16.48 -4.04
CA HIS A 141 -2.78 -16.74 -5.02
C HIS A 141 -4.00 -15.82 -4.85
N VAL A 142 -3.74 -14.54 -4.63
CA VAL A 142 -4.85 -13.57 -4.60
C VAL A 142 -5.29 -13.42 -6.04
N ALA A 143 -6.54 -13.70 -6.31
CA ALA A 143 -7.11 -13.45 -7.61
C ALA A 143 -6.80 -12.00 -8.01
N ASN A 144 -6.29 -11.81 -9.24
CA ASN A 144 -6.11 -10.51 -9.84
C ASN A 144 -7.49 -9.92 -10.17
N SER A 145 -8.27 -9.69 -9.11
CA SER A 145 -9.61 -9.17 -9.20
C SER A 145 -9.61 -7.72 -8.73
N PHE A 146 -10.41 -6.93 -9.37
CA PHE A 146 -10.72 -5.58 -8.93
C PHE A 146 -11.10 -5.57 -7.44
N ALA A 147 -10.51 -4.68 -6.68
CA ALA A 147 -10.82 -4.47 -5.26
C ALA A 147 -11.26 -3.02 -5.02
N TYR A 148 -12.15 -2.82 -4.06
CA TYR A 148 -12.57 -1.48 -3.65
C TYR A 148 -12.75 -1.39 -2.14
N GLY A 149 -12.65 -0.17 -1.63
CA GLY A 149 -12.91 0.16 -0.23
C GLY A 149 -13.61 1.51 -0.12
N ILE A 150 -14.55 1.63 0.83
CA ILE A 150 -15.30 2.87 1.08
C ILE A 150 -15.26 3.19 2.57
N PRO A 151 -14.12 3.67 3.11
CA PRO A 151 -14.07 4.15 4.48
C PRO A 151 -14.84 5.47 4.63
N THR A 152 -15.52 5.61 5.76
CA THR A 152 -16.24 6.83 6.12
C THR A 152 -15.95 7.19 7.56
N THR A 153 -15.64 8.45 7.81
CA THR A 153 -15.30 8.97 9.14
C THR A 153 -16.13 10.22 9.45
N ALA A 154 -16.65 10.28 10.67
CA ALA A 154 -17.27 11.48 11.20
C ALA A 154 -16.50 11.93 12.45
N ALA A 155 -16.12 13.20 12.51
CA ALA A 155 -15.41 13.80 13.64
C ALA A 155 -16.22 14.95 14.23
N VAL A 156 -16.34 14.98 15.56
CA VAL A 156 -16.96 16.07 16.33
C VAL A 156 -15.94 16.61 17.31
N ARG A 157 -15.81 17.95 17.37
CA ARG A 157 -14.97 18.64 18.34
C ARG A 157 -15.85 19.27 19.42
N PHE A 158 -15.49 19.05 20.68
CA PHE A 158 -16.17 19.60 21.84
C PHE A 158 -15.47 20.84 22.39
#